data_40ee1a802afcb692a00424f36afe6709
#
_entry.id   40ee1a802afcb692a00424f36afe6709
#
_cell.length_a   1.000
_cell.length_b   1.000
_cell.length_c   1.000
_cell.angle_alpha   90.00
_cell.angle_beta   90.00
_cell.angle_gamma   90.00
#
_symmetry.space_group_name_H-M   'P 1'
#
loop_
_entity.id
_entity.type
_entity.pdbx_description
1 polymer ?
#
loop_
_entity_poly.entity_id
_entity_poly.type
_entity_poly.pdbx_seq_one_letter_code
_entity_poly.pdbx_strand_id
1 'polypeptide(L)'
;TKYLRATISYEGIQRIETLPIPREALREALLNAVVHKSYESLTPIQIGVYDDKLEIWNCGTLPEEWSIDTLLGKHRSRPYNPDIANVFFRAGEIEAWGRGVERIIMACKNAGYPEPKFKYDGGGLWTIFTFKYQKNDQKNDQKNDQKNDQILQQEIVIINLIKTNPYISRKELATQLKIHDSSIKRRLATLQEKDIIRRVGPAKGGFWEIIN
;
A
#
# COMPACT_ATOMS: atom_id res chain seq x y z
N THR A 1 0.46 -8.47 0.39
CA THR A 1 1.83 -8.90 0.03
C THR A 1 2.32 -9.94 1.03
N LYS A 2 3.00 -11.00 0.55
CA LYS A 2 3.40 -12.16 1.39
C LYS A 2 4.39 -11.80 2.50
N TYR A 3 5.28 -10.84 2.25
CA TYR A 3 6.38 -10.49 3.15
C TYR A 3 6.23 -9.11 3.78
N LEU A 4 5.81 -8.10 3.04
CA LEU A 4 5.56 -6.76 3.54
C LEU A 4 4.07 -6.60 3.81
N ARG A 5 3.68 -6.61 5.09
CA ARG A 5 2.27 -6.53 5.49
C ARG A 5 1.73 -5.14 5.24
N ALA A 6 0.58 -5.06 4.59
CA ALA A 6 -0.16 -3.82 4.45
C ALA A 6 -1.18 -3.68 5.58
N THR A 7 -1.38 -2.46 6.06
CA THR A 7 -2.53 -2.13 6.91
C THR A 7 -3.74 -1.99 6.01
N ILE A 8 -4.84 -2.62 6.41
CA ILE A 8 -6.10 -2.57 5.68
C ILE A 8 -7.01 -1.56 6.36
N SER A 9 -7.50 -0.60 5.59
CA SER A 9 -8.54 0.35 5.99
C SER A 9 -9.64 0.38 4.95
N TYR A 10 -10.77 1.02 5.28
CA TYR A 10 -11.91 1.14 4.39
C TYR A 10 -12.36 2.60 4.32
N GLU A 11 -12.54 3.10 3.10
CA GLU A 11 -13.23 4.36 2.83
C GLU A 11 -14.54 4.05 2.10
N GLY A 12 -15.65 4.21 2.80
CA GLY A 12 -16.93 3.74 2.28
C GLY A 12 -16.91 2.23 2.05
N ILE A 13 -16.99 1.82 0.79
CA ILE A 13 -16.92 0.41 0.35
C ILE A 13 -15.56 0.04 -0.27
N GLN A 14 -14.66 1.00 -0.41
CA GLN A 14 -13.34 0.75 -0.97
C GLN A 14 -12.38 0.24 0.10
N ARG A 15 -11.74 -0.89 -0.18
CA ARG A 15 -10.64 -1.42 0.60
C ARG A 15 -9.36 -0.69 0.20
N ILE A 16 -8.69 -0.10 1.19
CA ILE A 16 -7.42 0.58 1.02
C ILE A 16 -6.34 -0.25 1.70
N GLU A 17 -5.29 -0.58 0.95
CA GLU A 17 -4.11 -1.25 1.46
C GLU A 17 -2.96 -0.24 1.55
N THR A 18 -2.54 0.06 2.77
CA THR A 18 -1.43 0.96 3.04
C THR A 18 -0.20 0.15 3.44
N LEU A 19 0.85 0.22 2.64
CA LEU A 19 2.13 -0.39 2.96
C LEU A 19 2.83 0.39 4.07
N PRO A 20 3.69 -0.25 4.89
CA PRO A 20 4.47 0.43 5.93
C PRO A 20 5.60 1.30 5.37
N ILE A 21 5.73 1.39 4.05
CA ILE A 21 6.67 2.22 3.30
C ILE A 21 5.92 2.80 2.11
N PRO A 22 6.07 4.09 1.77
CA PRO A 22 5.48 4.68 0.59
C PRO A 22 5.90 3.93 -0.69
N ARG A 23 4.95 3.61 -1.55
CA ARG A 23 5.23 2.87 -2.80
C ARG A 23 6.28 3.55 -3.67
N GLU A 24 6.22 4.89 -3.73
CA GLU A 24 7.17 5.70 -4.50
C GLU A 24 8.60 5.59 -3.95
N ALA A 25 8.77 5.65 -2.61
CA ALA A 25 10.06 5.49 -1.97
C ALA A 25 10.63 4.09 -2.20
N LEU A 26 9.81 3.06 -2.05
CA LEU A 26 10.22 1.67 -2.28
C LEU A 26 10.61 1.43 -3.74
N ARG A 27 9.80 1.93 -4.69
CA ARG A 27 10.07 1.84 -6.12
C ARG A 27 11.40 2.51 -6.49
N GLU A 28 11.61 3.75 -6.04
CA GLU A 28 12.84 4.50 -6.31
C GLU A 28 14.07 3.79 -5.72
N ALA A 29 13.97 3.25 -4.50
CA ALA A 29 15.06 2.51 -3.87
C ALA A 29 15.41 1.23 -4.66
N LEU A 30 14.42 0.51 -5.19
CA LEU A 30 14.64 -0.67 -6.02
C LEU A 30 15.28 -0.33 -7.35
N LEU A 31 14.81 0.73 -8.03
CA LEU A 31 15.40 1.19 -9.29
C LEU A 31 16.86 1.64 -9.09
N ASN A 32 17.14 2.39 -8.00
CA ASN A 32 18.50 2.77 -7.64
C ASN A 32 19.39 1.55 -7.38
N ALA A 33 18.90 0.55 -6.66
CA ALA A 33 19.64 -0.68 -6.42
C ALA A 33 19.99 -1.41 -7.73
N VAL A 34 19.09 -1.44 -8.72
CA VAL A 34 19.33 -2.04 -10.04
C VAL A 34 20.34 -1.22 -10.84
N VAL A 35 20.18 0.12 -10.89
CA VAL A 35 21.04 1.02 -11.67
C VAL A 35 22.46 1.08 -11.13
N HIS A 36 22.61 1.00 -9.80
CA HIS A 36 23.93 1.17 -9.13
C HIS A 36 24.58 -0.13 -8.67
N LYS A 37 23.97 -1.30 -8.94
CA LYS A 37 24.59 -2.60 -8.65
C LYS A 37 25.84 -2.80 -9.52
N SER A 38 26.92 -3.33 -8.93
CA SER A 38 28.01 -3.93 -9.71
C SER A 38 27.56 -5.28 -10.26
N TYR A 39 27.43 -5.38 -11.59
CA TYR A 39 27.11 -6.63 -12.27
C TYR A 39 28.31 -7.50 -12.54
N GLU A 40 29.53 -7.01 -12.31
CA GLU A 40 30.74 -7.82 -12.25
C GLU A 40 30.74 -8.78 -11.08
N SER A 41 30.10 -8.33 -9.95
CA SER A 41 29.83 -9.19 -8.81
C SER A 41 28.61 -10.08 -9.10
N LEU A 42 28.75 -11.39 -8.89
CA LEU A 42 27.65 -12.35 -8.97
C LEU A 42 26.64 -12.23 -7.82
N THR A 43 26.92 -11.35 -6.83
CA THR A 43 26.04 -11.18 -5.67
C THR A 43 24.73 -10.53 -6.08
N PRO A 44 23.57 -11.13 -5.80
CA PRO A 44 22.28 -10.54 -6.11
C PRO A 44 21.98 -9.33 -5.21
N ILE A 45 21.02 -8.47 -5.62
CA ILE A 45 20.41 -7.49 -4.73
C ILE A 45 19.70 -8.27 -3.60
N GLN A 46 19.96 -7.87 -2.36
CA GLN A 46 19.38 -8.51 -1.19
C GLN A 46 18.28 -7.62 -0.61
N ILE A 47 17.13 -8.22 -0.30
CA ILE A 47 16.01 -7.53 0.32
C ILE A 47 15.63 -8.30 1.59
N GLY A 48 15.89 -7.69 2.74
CA GLY A 48 15.49 -8.20 4.05
C GLY A 48 14.22 -7.51 4.54
N VAL A 49 13.20 -8.30 4.91
CA VAL A 49 11.97 -7.78 5.52
C VAL A 49 11.89 -8.31 6.95
N TYR A 50 11.89 -7.42 7.90
CA TYR A 50 11.85 -7.68 9.35
C TYR A 50 10.56 -7.11 9.94
N ASP A 51 10.35 -7.31 11.23
CA ASP A 51 9.14 -6.82 11.92
C ASP A 51 9.10 -5.29 12.07
N ASP A 52 10.26 -4.62 12.01
CA ASP A 52 10.42 -3.18 12.26
C ASP A 52 11.13 -2.43 11.12
N LYS A 53 11.63 -3.15 10.11
CA LYS A 53 12.39 -2.55 9.02
C LYS A 53 12.33 -3.37 7.72
N LEU A 54 12.61 -2.69 6.61
CA LEU A 54 12.97 -3.28 5.33
C LEU A 54 14.35 -2.77 4.94
N GLU A 55 15.22 -3.67 4.54
CA GLU A 55 16.57 -3.37 4.07
C GLU A 55 16.72 -3.79 2.61
N ILE A 56 17.30 -2.92 1.82
CA ILE A 56 17.71 -3.20 0.44
C ILE A 56 19.21 -3.00 0.38
N TRP A 57 19.95 -4.02 -0.04
CA TRP A 57 21.38 -3.95 -0.25
C TRP A 57 21.72 -4.28 -1.69
N ASN A 58 22.60 -3.48 -2.29
CA ASN A 58 23.21 -3.78 -3.57
C ASN A 58 24.73 -3.67 -3.48
N CYS A 59 25.43 -4.67 -4.05
CA CYS A 59 26.87 -4.60 -4.24
C CYS A 59 27.22 -3.49 -5.23
N GLY A 60 28.25 -2.72 -4.92
CA GLY A 60 28.74 -1.64 -5.75
C GLY A 60 29.57 -0.65 -4.93
N THR A 61 30.36 0.15 -5.58
CA THR A 61 31.20 1.16 -4.94
C THR A 61 30.62 2.54 -5.17
N LEU A 62 30.69 3.40 -4.17
CA LEU A 62 30.53 4.85 -4.39
C LEU A 62 31.72 5.37 -5.21
N PRO A 63 31.54 6.45 -6.00
CA PRO A 63 32.68 7.15 -6.57
C PRO A 63 33.73 7.45 -5.50
N GLU A 64 35.01 7.38 -5.84
CA GLU A 64 36.14 7.45 -4.88
C GLU A 64 36.09 8.70 -3.99
N GLU A 65 35.64 9.80 -4.56
CA GLU A 65 35.48 11.07 -3.88
C GLU A 65 34.15 11.26 -3.12
N TRP A 66 33.26 10.25 -3.11
CA TRP A 66 31.95 10.36 -2.47
C TRP A 66 31.93 9.69 -1.10
N SER A 67 31.31 10.40 -0.15
CA SER A 67 30.86 9.87 1.13
C SER A 67 29.33 9.66 1.11
N ILE A 68 28.81 9.09 2.19
CA ILE A 68 27.36 9.05 2.41
C ILE A 68 26.76 10.47 2.46
N ASP A 69 27.47 11.43 3.05
CA ASP A 69 27.02 12.83 3.11
C ASP A 69 26.94 13.44 1.71
N THR A 70 27.88 13.10 0.83
CA THR A 70 27.82 13.51 -0.59
C THR A 70 26.62 12.89 -1.29
N LEU A 71 26.33 11.60 -1.04
CA LEU A 71 25.18 10.89 -1.59
C LEU A 71 23.85 11.49 -1.11
N LEU A 72 23.76 11.92 0.15
CA LEU A 72 22.58 12.56 0.73
C LEU A 72 22.42 14.02 0.29
N GLY A 73 23.52 14.67 -0.10
CA GLY A 73 23.55 16.05 -0.55
C GLY A 73 23.22 16.21 -2.04
N LYS A 74 23.40 17.43 -2.53
CA LYS A 74 23.22 17.73 -3.95
C LYS A 74 24.40 17.24 -4.76
N HIS A 75 24.18 16.31 -5.67
CA HIS A 75 25.20 15.75 -6.54
C HIS A 75 24.67 15.54 -7.96
N ARG A 76 25.57 15.33 -8.92
CA ARG A 76 25.19 14.91 -10.28
C ARG A 76 24.99 13.41 -10.32
N SER A 77 24.05 12.94 -11.16
CA SER A 77 23.87 11.51 -11.40
C SER A 77 25.15 10.89 -11.99
N ARG A 78 25.64 9.83 -11.35
CA ARG A 78 26.77 9.02 -11.81
C ARG A 78 26.34 7.54 -11.72
N PRO A 79 25.50 7.08 -12.64
CA PRO A 79 25.01 5.70 -12.60
C PRO A 79 26.16 4.72 -12.82
N TYR A 80 26.21 3.67 -12.02
CA TYR A 80 27.18 2.59 -12.20
C TYR A 80 26.93 1.84 -13.53
N ASN A 81 25.64 1.72 -13.92
CA ASN A 81 25.22 1.11 -15.17
C ASN A 81 24.47 2.13 -16.04
N PRO A 82 25.18 2.95 -16.84
CA PRO A 82 24.57 4.03 -17.62
C PRO A 82 23.56 3.54 -18.66
N ASP A 83 23.75 2.37 -19.25
CA ASP A 83 22.81 1.82 -20.24
C ASP A 83 21.49 1.43 -19.58
N ILE A 84 21.54 0.80 -18.39
CA ILE A 84 20.33 0.46 -17.63
C ILE A 84 19.62 1.76 -17.18
N ALA A 85 20.37 2.74 -16.69
CA ALA A 85 19.81 4.04 -16.33
C ALA A 85 19.12 4.71 -17.54
N ASN A 86 19.73 4.68 -18.71
CA ASN A 86 19.17 5.25 -19.93
C ASN A 86 17.88 4.55 -20.38
N VAL A 87 17.80 3.22 -20.28
CA VAL A 87 16.56 2.47 -20.53
C VAL A 87 15.45 2.90 -19.56
N PHE A 88 15.73 2.95 -18.27
CA PHE A 88 14.74 3.39 -17.28
C PHE A 88 14.31 4.84 -17.47
N PHE A 89 15.25 5.73 -17.83
CA PHE A 89 14.93 7.12 -18.14
C PHE A 89 13.99 7.24 -19.35
N ARG A 90 14.27 6.53 -20.45
CA ARG A 90 13.41 6.52 -21.66
C ARG A 90 12.04 5.89 -21.39
N ALA A 91 11.97 4.93 -20.48
CA ALA A 91 10.72 4.33 -20.05
C ALA A 91 9.91 5.25 -19.08
N GLY A 92 10.46 6.41 -18.68
CA GLY A 92 9.82 7.30 -17.72
C GLY A 92 9.86 6.80 -16.27
N GLU A 93 10.72 5.81 -15.98
CA GLU A 93 10.80 5.17 -14.67
C GLU A 93 11.71 5.93 -13.68
N ILE A 94 12.74 6.63 -14.19
CA ILE A 94 13.66 7.47 -13.41
C ILE A 94 13.88 8.83 -14.07
N GLU A 95 14.36 9.79 -13.26
CA GLU A 95 14.76 11.13 -13.73
C GLU A 95 16.29 11.22 -13.88
N ALA A 96 16.75 12.12 -14.76
CA ALA A 96 18.17 12.19 -15.17
C ALA A 96 19.11 12.95 -14.19
N TRP A 97 18.65 13.46 -13.05
CA TRP A 97 19.38 14.53 -12.34
C TRP A 97 20.05 14.13 -11.02
N GLY A 98 20.20 12.85 -10.68
CA GLY A 98 20.82 12.41 -9.43
C GLY A 98 20.00 12.74 -8.17
N ARG A 99 18.68 12.82 -8.29
CA ARG A 99 17.76 13.16 -7.20
C ARG A 99 17.08 11.95 -6.56
N GLY A 100 17.50 10.74 -6.89
CA GLY A 100 16.84 9.50 -6.45
C GLY A 100 16.79 9.38 -4.93
N VAL A 101 17.92 9.62 -4.24
CA VAL A 101 17.98 9.57 -2.77
C VAL A 101 17.10 10.66 -2.14
N GLU A 102 17.16 11.89 -2.65
CA GLU A 102 16.29 12.98 -2.20
C GLU A 102 14.80 12.62 -2.35
N ARG A 103 14.42 12.00 -3.47
CA ARG A 103 13.02 11.55 -3.72
C ARG A 103 12.58 10.48 -2.74
N ILE A 104 13.43 9.52 -2.41
CA ILE A 104 13.13 8.50 -1.40
C ILE A 104 12.85 9.15 -0.05
N ILE A 105 13.71 10.08 0.38
CA ILE A 105 13.57 10.81 1.64
C ILE A 105 12.29 11.64 1.63
N MET A 106 12.04 12.43 0.58
CA MET A 106 10.87 13.29 0.46
C MET A 106 9.56 12.49 0.39
N ALA A 107 9.54 11.37 -0.32
CA ALA A 107 8.36 10.50 -0.37
C ALA A 107 8.00 9.95 1.03
N CYS A 108 9.00 9.54 1.82
CA CYS A 108 8.77 9.12 3.20
C CYS A 108 8.28 10.29 4.07
N LYS A 109 8.94 11.44 4.01
CA LYS A 109 8.59 12.63 4.79
C LYS A 109 7.18 13.13 4.49
N ASN A 110 6.83 13.28 3.20
CA ASN A 110 5.52 13.77 2.77
C ASN A 110 4.37 12.83 3.16
N ALA A 111 4.65 11.54 3.23
CA ALA A 111 3.67 10.53 3.66
C ALA A 111 3.66 10.29 5.18
N GLY A 112 4.45 11.04 5.96
CA GLY A 112 4.51 10.92 7.42
C GLY A 112 5.26 9.67 7.93
N TYR A 113 6.10 9.07 7.10
CA TYR A 113 6.92 7.92 7.48
C TYR A 113 8.30 8.36 8.00
N PRO A 114 8.97 7.52 8.81
CA PRO A 114 10.34 7.77 9.24
C PRO A 114 11.28 7.95 8.04
N GLU A 115 12.25 8.83 8.19
CA GLU A 115 13.29 9.04 7.19
C GLU A 115 14.13 7.77 7.01
N PRO A 116 14.38 7.31 5.76
CA PRO A 116 15.19 6.13 5.51
C PRO A 116 16.66 6.42 5.82
N LYS A 117 17.39 5.39 6.23
CA LYS A 117 18.82 5.46 6.48
C LYS A 117 19.61 4.85 5.32
N PHE A 118 20.72 5.48 4.99
CA PHE A 118 21.66 4.99 3.99
C PHE A 118 22.98 4.67 4.67
N LYS A 119 23.58 3.53 4.34
CA LYS A 119 24.85 3.09 4.89
C LYS A 119 25.66 2.44 3.77
N TYR A 120 26.93 2.80 3.66
CA TYR A 120 27.87 2.12 2.79
C TYR A 120 28.77 1.22 3.65
N ASP A 121 28.68 -0.08 3.44
CA ASP A 121 29.38 -1.08 4.23
C ASP A 121 29.41 -2.43 3.51
N GLY A 122 30.48 -3.22 3.70
CA GLY A 122 30.62 -4.53 3.09
C GLY A 122 30.70 -4.52 1.56
N GLY A 123 31.18 -3.42 0.95
CA GLY A 123 31.29 -3.30 -0.51
C GLY A 123 29.96 -3.04 -1.20
N GLY A 124 28.98 -2.48 -0.49
CA GLY A 124 27.69 -2.15 -1.05
C GLY A 124 26.91 -1.08 -0.30
N LEU A 125 25.84 -0.62 -0.90
CA LEU A 125 24.95 0.39 -0.33
C LEU A 125 23.73 -0.28 0.28
N TRP A 126 23.44 0.10 1.51
CA TRP A 126 22.21 -0.23 2.24
C TRP A 126 21.23 0.94 2.17
N THR A 127 19.98 0.65 1.80
CA THR A 127 18.84 1.53 2.00
C THR A 127 17.92 0.88 3.03
N ILE A 128 17.71 1.53 4.17
CA ILE A 128 17.03 0.96 5.34
C ILE A 128 15.79 1.81 5.64
N PHE A 129 14.62 1.23 5.48
CA PHE A 129 13.35 1.80 5.88
C PHE A 129 12.95 1.23 7.25
N THR A 130 12.71 2.11 8.24
CA THR A 130 12.20 1.71 9.54
C THR A 130 10.70 2.00 9.62
N PHE A 131 9.94 1.09 10.23
CA PHE A 131 8.51 1.27 10.45
C PHE A 131 8.09 0.57 11.74
N LYS A 132 6.96 0.99 12.29
CA LYS A 132 6.35 0.30 13.43
C LYS A 132 5.12 -0.41 12.89
N TYR A 133 5.14 -1.74 12.89
CA TYR A 133 3.87 -2.45 12.90
C TYR A 133 3.21 -2.16 14.24
N GLN A 134 2.00 -1.61 14.22
CA GLN A 134 1.19 -1.66 15.42
C GLN A 134 1.02 -3.16 15.73
N LYS A 135 1.54 -3.59 16.87
CA LYS A 135 1.26 -4.91 17.42
C LYS A 135 -0.21 -4.96 17.83
N ASN A 136 -1.10 -5.04 16.88
CA ASN A 136 -2.46 -5.49 17.13
C ASN A 136 -2.42 -7.01 16.99
N ASP A 137 -2.61 -7.66 18.11
CA ASP A 137 -2.87 -9.08 18.34
C ASP A 137 -2.91 -9.99 17.10
N GLN A 138 -1.79 -10.59 16.76
CA GLN A 138 -1.60 -11.46 15.60
C GLN A 138 -2.57 -12.66 15.50
N LYS A 139 -3.36 -12.94 16.54
CA LYS A 139 -4.40 -13.98 16.56
C LYS A 139 -5.81 -13.45 16.22
N ASN A 140 -6.07 -12.15 16.36
CA ASN A 140 -7.38 -11.57 16.06
C ASN A 140 -7.45 -10.98 14.64
N ASP A 141 -6.34 -10.53 14.05
CA ASP A 141 -6.36 -9.81 12.77
C ASP A 141 -6.77 -10.72 11.60
N GLN A 142 -6.27 -11.96 11.51
CA GLN A 142 -6.68 -12.86 10.43
C GLN A 142 -8.17 -13.24 10.50
N LYS A 143 -8.74 -13.36 11.70
CA LYS A 143 -10.18 -13.62 11.86
C LYS A 143 -11.03 -12.36 11.65
N ASN A 144 -10.50 -11.19 12.03
CA ASN A 144 -11.19 -9.93 11.84
C ASN A 144 -11.12 -9.46 10.38
N ASP A 145 -10.02 -9.65 9.68
CA ASP A 145 -9.89 -9.32 8.25
C ASP A 145 -10.81 -10.19 7.39
N GLN A 146 -10.83 -11.51 7.61
CA GLN A 146 -11.79 -12.40 6.92
C GLN A 146 -13.24 -12.04 7.22
N LYS A 147 -13.55 -11.66 8.46
CA LYS A 147 -14.89 -11.25 8.87
C LYS A 147 -15.28 -9.89 8.26
N ASN A 148 -14.34 -8.95 8.20
CA ASN A 148 -14.55 -7.64 7.58
C ASN A 148 -14.71 -7.76 6.06
N ASP A 149 -13.90 -8.59 5.40
CA ASP A 149 -14.04 -8.87 3.97
C ASP A 149 -15.39 -9.53 3.65
N GLN A 150 -15.85 -10.48 4.47
CA GLN A 150 -17.18 -11.06 4.32
C GLN A 150 -18.30 -10.03 4.52
N ILE A 151 -18.16 -9.13 5.49
CA ILE A 151 -19.13 -8.06 5.74
C ILE A 151 -19.21 -7.15 4.52
N LEU A 152 -18.08 -6.72 3.98
CA LEU A 152 -18.00 -5.86 2.82
C LEU A 152 -18.60 -6.50 1.56
N GLN A 153 -18.29 -7.77 1.31
CA GLN A 153 -18.90 -8.51 0.19
C GLN A 153 -20.42 -8.58 0.31
N GLN A 154 -20.93 -8.78 1.52
CA GLN A 154 -22.36 -8.79 1.76
C GLN A 154 -23.01 -7.39 1.57
N GLU A 155 -22.34 -6.30 1.93
CA GLU A 155 -22.81 -4.93 1.67
C GLU A 155 -22.88 -4.65 0.16
N ILE A 156 -21.89 -5.07 -0.62
CA ILE A 156 -21.91 -4.97 -2.10
C ILE A 156 -23.09 -5.74 -2.71
N VAL A 157 -23.33 -6.97 -2.24
CA VAL A 157 -24.46 -7.76 -2.71
C VAL A 157 -25.79 -7.10 -2.35
N ILE A 158 -25.95 -6.54 -1.15
CA ILE A 158 -27.15 -5.80 -0.74
C ILE A 158 -27.41 -4.60 -1.68
N ILE A 159 -26.37 -3.81 -1.99
CA ILE A 159 -26.50 -2.67 -2.90
C ILE A 159 -26.94 -3.13 -4.30
N ASN A 160 -26.37 -4.21 -4.82
CA ASN A 160 -26.73 -4.75 -6.13
C ASN A 160 -28.19 -5.29 -6.15
N LEU A 161 -28.64 -5.93 -5.08
CA LEU A 161 -30.01 -6.38 -4.94
C LEU A 161 -30.98 -5.21 -4.86
N ILE A 162 -30.65 -4.14 -4.15
CA ILE A 162 -31.43 -2.90 -4.10
C ILE A 162 -31.47 -2.23 -5.47
N LYS A 163 -30.37 -2.22 -6.23
CA LYS A 163 -30.35 -1.71 -7.62
C LYS A 163 -31.31 -2.45 -8.52
N THR A 164 -31.38 -3.77 -8.38
CA THR A 164 -32.26 -4.62 -9.19
C THR A 164 -33.71 -4.53 -8.75
N ASN A 165 -33.95 -4.46 -7.44
CA ASN A 165 -35.29 -4.33 -6.86
C ASN A 165 -35.30 -3.36 -5.69
N PRO A 166 -35.63 -2.06 -5.92
CA PRO A 166 -35.69 -1.06 -4.84
C PRO A 166 -36.71 -1.37 -3.74
N TYR A 167 -37.70 -2.18 -4.00
CA TYR A 167 -38.75 -2.57 -3.04
C TYR A 167 -38.37 -3.81 -2.21
N ILE A 168 -37.19 -4.37 -2.39
CA ILE A 168 -36.74 -5.57 -1.69
C ILE A 168 -36.83 -5.39 -0.17
N SER A 169 -37.49 -6.34 0.48
CA SER A 169 -37.64 -6.32 1.94
C SER A 169 -36.42 -6.86 2.66
N ARG A 170 -36.26 -6.49 3.94
CA ARG A 170 -35.20 -7.01 4.80
C ARG A 170 -35.22 -8.54 4.91
N LYS A 171 -36.42 -9.15 4.93
CA LYS A 171 -36.55 -10.61 4.99
C LYS A 171 -36.10 -11.28 3.69
N GLU A 172 -36.39 -10.71 2.54
CA GLU A 172 -35.93 -11.21 1.24
C GLU A 172 -34.42 -11.10 1.12
N LEU A 173 -33.82 -9.98 1.55
CA LEU A 173 -32.34 -9.83 1.64
C LEU A 173 -31.72 -10.91 2.54
N ALA A 174 -32.30 -11.18 3.71
CA ALA A 174 -31.86 -12.21 4.62
C ALA A 174 -31.92 -13.61 3.99
N THR A 175 -33.00 -13.91 3.25
CA THR A 175 -33.17 -15.19 2.56
C THR A 175 -32.17 -15.36 1.42
N GLN A 176 -31.99 -14.33 0.58
CA GLN A 176 -31.07 -14.39 -0.56
C GLN A 176 -29.60 -14.49 -0.15
N LEU A 177 -29.21 -13.75 0.88
CA LEU A 177 -27.83 -13.81 1.41
C LEU A 177 -27.58 -14.99 2.36
N LYS A 178 -28.62 -15.72 2.75
CA LYS A 178 -28.58 -16.83 3.73
C LYS A 178 -27.95 -16.40 5.07
N ILE A 179 -28.28 -15.20 5.54
CA ILE A 179 -27.79 -14.65 6.82
C ILE A 179 -28.97 -14.21 7.69
N HIS A 180 -28.72 -14.10 8.99
CA HIS A 180 -29.76 -13.74 9.95
C HIS A 180 -30.28 -12.31 9.73
N ASP A 181 -31.59 -12.09 9.90
CA ASP A 181 -32.28 -10.82 9.71
C ASP A 181 -31.65 -9.65 10.52
N SER A 182 -31.21 -9.92 11.77
CA SER A 182 -30.50 -8.92 12.57
C SER A 182 -29.18 -8.45 11.95
N SER A 183 -28.51 -9.32 11.20
CA SER A 183 -27.27 -8.96 10.48
C SER A 183 -27.60 -8.04 9.29
N ILE A 184 -28.68 -8.31 8.54
CA ILE A 184 -29.16 -7.41 7.48
C ILE A 184 -29.54 -6.05 8.07
N LYS A 185 -30.29 -6.03 9.18
CA LYS A 185 -30.67 -4.79 9.85
C LYS A 185 -29.46 -3.90 10.15
N ARG A 186 -28.40 -4.50 10.71
CA ARG A 186 -27.16 -3.77 11.04
C ARG A 186 -26.45 -3.25 9.80
N ARG A 187 -26.37 -4.06 8.71
CA ARG A 187 -25.73 -3.62 7.46
C ARG A 187 -26.49 -2.51 6.77
N LEU A 188 -27.81 -2.60 6.71
CA LEU A 188 -28.65 -1.52 6.16
C LEU A 188 -28.46 -0.21 6.97
N ALA A 189 -28.40 -0.30 8.30
CA ALA A 189 -28.11 0.87 9.15
C ALA A 189 -26.73 1.47 8.82
N THR A 190 -25.68 0.65 8.72
CA THR A 190 -24.34 1.11 8.34
C THR A 190 -24.31 1.76 6.95
N LEU A 191 -25.00 1.20 5.97
CA LEU A 191 -25.09 1.79 4.62
C LEU A 191 -25.87 3.11 4.61
N GLN A 192 -26.86 3.28 5.48
CA GLN A 192 -27.58 4.55 5.67
C GLN A 192 -26.71 5.60 6.39
N GLU A 193 -25.98 5.21 7.45
CA GLU A 193 -25.03 6.09 8.14
C GLU A 193 -23.90 6.59 7.23
N LYS A 194 -23.54 5.81 6.22
CA LYS A 194 -22.53 6.17 5.20
C LYS A 194 -23.12 6.94 4.00
N ASP A 195 -24.41 7.33 4.05
CA ASP A 195 -25.12 7.99 2.96
C ASP A 195 -25.07 7.25 1.60
N ILE A 196 -24.92 5.91 1.64
CA ILE A 196 -24.87 5.08 0.41
C ILE A 196 -26.30 4.74 -0.04
N ILE A 197 -27.21 4.46 0.91
CA ILE A 197 -28.60 4.17 0.64
C ILE A 197 -29.52 5.00 1.53
N ARG A 198 -30.73 5.25 1.06
CA ARG A 198 -31.77 5.95 1.83
C ARG A 198 -33.10 5.19 1.73
N ARG A 199 -33.84 5.13 2.83
CA ARG A 199 -35.22 4.62 2.82
C ARG A 199 -36.17 5.75 2.48
N VAL A 200 -36.97 5.58 1.44
CA VAL A 200 -38.00 6.54 1.01
C VAL A 200 -39.38 5.96 1.28
N GLY A 201 -40.26 6.72 1.95
CA GLY A 201 -41.63 6.33 2.27
C GLY A 201 -41.78 5.56 3.58
N PRO A 202 -43.01 5.05 3.86
CA PRO A 202 -43.35 4.40 5.13
C PRO A 202 -42.67 3.03 5.28
N ALA A 203 -42.67 2.50 6.52
CA ALA A 203 -42.09 1.19 6.83
C ALA A 203 -42.72 0.03 6.03
N LYS A 204 -44.02 0.11 5.70
CA LYS A 204 -44.68 -0.77 4.76
C LYS A 204 -44.90 -0.02 3.45
N GLY A 205 -44.39 -0.54 2.32
CA GLY A 205 -44.58 0.05 0.98
C GLY A 205 -43.55 1.09 0.55
N GLY A 206 -42.59 1.47 1.42
CA GLY A 206 -41.46 2.32 1.00
C GLY A 206 -40.42 1.55 0.20
N PHE A 207 -39.47 2.28 -0.42
CA PHE A 207 -38.41 1.71 -1.24
C PHE A 207 -37.03 2.21 -0.82
N TRP A 208 -36.01 1.54 -1.27
CA TRP A 208 -34.60 1.94 -1.08
C TRP A 208 -34.12 2.77 -2.26
N GLU A 209 -33.50 3.87 -1.98
CA GLU A 209 -32.82 4.72 -2.96
C GLU A 209 -31.32 4.67 -2.72
N ILE A 210 -30.54 4.57 -3.79
CA ILE A 210 -29.08 4.65 -3.74
C ILE A 210 -28.69 6.12 -3.97
N ILE A 211 -27.89 6.67 -3.06
CA ILE A 211 -27.54 8.09 -3.07
C ILE A 211 -26.29 8.35 -3.91
N ASN A 212 -25.40 7.37 -4.08
CA ASN A 212 -24.24 7.20 -4.99
C ASN A 212 -23.20 6.28 -4.38
#